data_25fd20f97c108c554c73e79e4d0bc084
#
_entry.id   25fd20f97c108c554c73e79e4d0bc084
#
_cell.length_a   1.000
_cell.length_b   1.000
_cell.length_c   1.000
_cell.angle_alpha   90.00
_cell.angle_beta   90.00
_cell.angle_gamma   90.00
#
_symmetry.space_group_name_H-M   'P 1'
#
loop_
_entity.id
_entity.type
_entity.pdbx_description
1 polymer ?
#
loop_
_entity_poly.entity_id
_entity_poly.type
_entity_poly.pdbx_seq_one_letter_code
_entity_poly.pdbx_strand_id
1 'polypeptide(L)'
;EDEARAYADRLLSKLDDEVGRAIREKSLDAKNFGVQRQQELRGAADGDGFVEENLWTGIGRARSGCGAAIVGNPDQVLAKLRAYQAEGIEAFILSGYPHATEADLFARHVLPHIQHGPLST
;
A
#
# COMPACT_ATOMS: atom_id res chain seq x y z
N GLU A 1 15.61 -1.56 -2.35
CA GLU A 1 14.51 -2.51 -2.58
C GLU A 1 14.50 -3.63 -1.54
N ASP A 2 15.61 -4.30 -1.32
CA ASP A 2 15.71 -5.42 -0.36
C ASP A 2 15.33 -4.99 1.06
N GLU A 3 15.78 -3.81 1.48
CA GLU A 3 15.43 -3.23 2.78
C GLU A 3 13.93 -2.94 2.90
N ALA A 4 13.31 -2.43 1.84
CA ALA A 4 11.88 -2.16 1.82
C ALA A 4 11.07 -3.46 1.89
N ARG A 5 11.48 -4.49 1.16
CA ARG A 5 10.84 -5.82 1.21
C ARG A 5 11.01 -6.47 2.59
N ALA A 6 12.20 -6.39 3.17
CA ALA A 6 12.46 -6.90 4.51
C ALA A 6 11.61 -6.19 5.56
N TYR A 7 11.38 -4.89 5.40
CA TYR A 7 10.50 -4.13 6.28
C TYR A 7 9.04 -4.59 6.15
N ALA A 8 8.56 -4.80 4.92
CA ALA A 8 7.22 -5.33 4.68
C ALA A 8 7.04 -6.71 5.34
N ASP A 9 8.02 -7.59 5.22
CA ASP A 9 8.01 -8.90 5.86
C ASP A 9 7.96 -8.79 7.38
N ARG A 10 8.69 -7.84 7.97
CA ARG A 10 8.64 -7.59 9.41
C ARG A 10 7.27 -7.13 9.89
N LEU A 11 6.57 -6.31 9.09
CA LEU A 11 5.20 -5.89 9.42
C LEU A 11 4.25 -7.09 9.51
N LEU A 12 4.42 -8.07 8.63
CA LEU A 12 3.61 -9.28 8.64
C LEU A 12 4.04 -10.30 9.69
N SER A 13 5.30 -10.29 10.13
CA SER A 13 5.84 -11.30 11.05
C SER A 13 5.13 -11.35 12.41
N LYS A 14 4.49 -10.26 12.79
CA LYS A 14 3.73 -10.15 14.04
C LYS A 14 2.24 -10.42 13.85
N LEU A 15 1.82 -10.74 12.64
CA LEU A 15 0.43 -11.02 12.34
C LEU A 15 0.08 -12.45 12.72
N ASP A 16 -0.97 -12.60 13.52
CA ASP A 16 -1.63 -13.88 13.71
C ASP A 16 -2.55 -14.11 12.50
N ASP A 17 -2.28 -15.17 11.72
CA ASP A 17 -3.04 -15.50 10.52
C ASP A 17 -4.54 -15.72 10.81
N GLU A 18 -4.87 -16.27 11.99
CA GLU A 18 -6.25 -16.48 12.39
C GLU A 18 -6.96 -15.16 12.67
N VAL A 19 -6.31 -14.26 13.40
CA VAL A 19 -6.83 -12.91 13.66
C VAL A 19 -6.95 -12.11 12.36
N GLY A 20 -5.96 -12.17 11.49
CA GLY A 20 -5.99 -11.53 10.18
C GLY A 20 -7.15 -12.02 9.33
N ARG A 21 -7.42 -13.33 9.35
CA ARG A 21 -8.57 -13.91 8.64
C ARG A 21 -9.89 -13.41 9.21
N ALA A 22 -10.04 -13.38 10.52
CA ALA A 22 -11.25 -12.89 11.19
C ALA A 22 -11.52 -11.41 10.84
N ILE A 23 -10.49 -10.58 10.83
CA ILE A 23 -10.59 -9.17 10.43
C ILE A 23 -11.07 -9.06 8.97
N ARG A 24 -10.51 -9.86 8.07
CA ARG A 24 -10.91 -9.86 6.65
C ARG A 24 -12.35 -10.29 6.46
N GLU A 25 -12.76 -11.38 7.10
CA GLU A 25 -14.14 -11.89 7.02
C GLU A 25 -15.14 -10.83 7.47
N LYS A 26 -14.85 -10.14 8.56
CA LYS A 26 -15.68 -9.06 9.08
C LYS A 26 -15.75 -7.87 8.10
N SER A 27 -14.65 -7.53 7.45
CA SER A 27 -14.62 -6.47 6.43
C SER A 27 -15.41 -6.85 5.18
N LEU A 28 -15.44 -8.12 4.82
CA LEU A 28 -16.12 -8.64 3.65
C LEU A 28 -17.63 -8.51 3.74
N ASP A 29 -18.17 -8.54 4.94
CA ASP A 29 -19.60 -8.33 5.17
C ASP A 29 -20.06 -6.91 4.78
N ALA A 30 -19.13 -5.97 4.61
CA ALA A 30 -19.44 -4.62 4.20
C ALA A 30 -19.91 -4.48 2.73
N LYS A 31 -19.69 -5.48 1.89
CA LYS A 31 -20.20 -5.63 0.50
C LYS A 31 -20.11 -4.35 -0.35
N ASN A 32 -19.01 -3.61 -0.29
CA ASN A 32 -18.80 -2.46 -1.15
C ASN A 32 -17.79 -2.75 -2.26
N PHE A 33 -17.83 -1.92 -3.31
CA PHE A 33 -16.93 -2.08 -4.46
C PHE A 33 -15.45 -2.04 -4.08
N GLY A 34 -15.08 -1.15 -3.16
CA GLY A 34 -13.69 -1.01 -2.73
C GLY A 34 -13.15 -2.29 -2.08
N VAL A 35 -13.96 -2.89 -1.20
CA VAL A 35 -13.59 -4.16 -0.54
C VAL A 35 -13.47 -5.29 -1.55
N GLN A 36 -14.41 -5.39 -2.47
CA GLN A 36 -14.38 -6.41 -3.55
C GLN A 36 -13.13 -6.24 -4.41
N ARG A 37 -12.79 -5.02 -4.79
CA ARG A 37 -11.60 -4.73 -5.59
C ARG A 37 -10.32 -5.08 -4.87
N GLN A 38 -10.25 -4.83 -3.57
CA GLN A 38 -9.10 -5.23 -2.75
C GLN A 38 -8.92 -6.75 -2.71
N GLN A 39 -10.03 -7.52 -2.66
CA GLN A 39 -9.98 -8.98 -2.71
C GLN A 39 -9.49 -9.49 -4.05
N GLU A 40 -9.97 -8.93 -5.14
CA GLU A 40 -9.53 -9.29 -6.49
C GLU A 40 -8.03 -9.08 -6.64
N LEU A 41 -7.51 -7.96 -6.16
CA LEU A 41 -6.07 -7.67 -6.16
C LEU A 41 -5.29 -8.71 -5.35
N ARG A 42 -5.76 -9.05 -4.16
CA ARG A 42 -5.09 -10.06 -3.34
C ARG A 42 -5.13 -11.45 -4.01
N GLY A 43 -6.23 -11.78 -4.66
CA GLY A 43 -6.35 -13.05 -5.40
C GLY A 43 -5.44 -13.12 -6.61
N ALA A 44 -5.08 -11.99 -7.21
CA ALA A 44 -4.17 -11.90 -8.35
C ALA A 44 -2.69 -11.84 -7.95
N ALA A 45 -2.39 -11.67 -6.65
CA ALA A 45 -1.02 -11.53 -6.16
C ALA A 45 -0.24 -12.83 -6.28
N ASP A 46 1.10 -12.71 -6.41
CA ASP A 46 2.01 -13.85 -6.35
C ASP A 46 2.13 -14.41 -4.92
N GLY A 47 3.00 -15.42 -4.72
CA GLY A 47 3.22 -16.05 -3.42
C GLY A 47 3.74 -15.11 -2.33
N ASP A 48 4.41 -14.02 -2.71
CA ASP A 48 4.94 -13.00 -1.80
C ASP A 48 3.94 -11.85 -1.56
N GLY A 49 2.81 -11.83 -2.29
CA GLY A 49 1.78 -10.82 -2.15
C GLY A 49 1.88 -9.65 -3.12
N PHE A 50 2.77 -9.71 -4.10
CA PHE A 50 2.91 -8.67 -5.12
C PHE A 50 2.00 -8.95 -6.32
N VAL A 51 1.22 -7.96 -6.75
CA VAL A 51 0.38 -8.04 -7.95
C VAL A 51 1.11 -7.55 -9.19
N GLU A 52 2.08 -6.68 -9.00
CA GLU A 52 3.02 -6.20 -10.02
C GLU A 52 4.26 -5.65 -9.31
N GLU A 53 5.24 -5.21 -10.07
CA GLU A 53 6.47 -4.65 -9.50
C GLU A 53 6.17 -3.52 -8.52
N ASN A 54 6.69 -3.63 -7.30
CA ASN A 54 6.54 -2.68 -6.20
C ASN A 54 5.10 -2.49 -5.68
N LEU A 55 4.12 -3.25 -6.14
CA LEU A 55 2.74 -3.15 -5.64
C LEU A 55 2.37 -4.40 -4.84
N TRP A 56 2.32 -4.23 -3.52
CA TRP A 56 2.20 -5.31 -2.55
C TRP A 56 0.86 -5.28 -1.82
N THR A 57 0.22 -6.44 -1.73
CA THR A 57 -1.09 -6.58 -1.08
C THR A 57 -1.03 -7.15 0.33
N GLY A 58 0.17 -7.51 0.81
CA GLY A 58 0.34 -8.17 2.10
C GLY A 58 -0.22 -7.40 3.29
N ILE A 59 -0.20 -6.07 3.23
CA ILE A 59 -0.74 -5.23 4.32
C ILE A 59 -2.23 -5.49 4.56
N GLY A 60 -2.98 -5.89 3.55
CA GLY A 60 -4.39 -6.24 3.67
C GLY A 60 -4.66 -7.46 4.53
N ARG A 61 -3.63 -8.27 4.81
CA ARG A 61 -3.72 -9.41 5.74
C ARG A 61 -3.76 -8.94 7.19
N ALA A 62 -3.08 -7.83 7.47
CA ALA A 62 -2.96 -7.28 8.82
C ALA A 62 -4.04 -6.24 9.13
N ARG A 63 -4.56 -5.57 8.11
CA ARG A 63 -5.47 -4.44 8.29
C ARG A 63 -6.55 -4.42 7.22
N SER A 64 -7.79 -4.38 7.66
CA SER A 64 -8.92 -4.18 6.75
C SER A 64 -8.93 -2.75 6.21
N GLY A 65 -9.43 -2.56 5.01
CA GLY A 65 -9.47 -1.26 4.36
C GLY A 65 -8.19 -0.85 3.64
N CYS A 66 -7.11 -1.60 3.81
CA CYS A 66 -5.90 -1.41 3.02
C CYS A 66 -5.95 -2.25 1.76
N GLY A 67 -5.78 -1.60 0.61
CA GLY A 67 -5.72 -2.29 -0.68
C GLY A 67 -4.32 -2.79 -0.97
N ALA A 68 -3.52 -1.96 -1.59
CA ALA A 68 -2.13 -2.27 -1.93
C ALA A 68 -1.19 -1.20 -1.40
N ALA A 69 0.02 -1.59 -1.11
CA ALA A 69 1.09 -0.68 -0.68
C ALA A 69 2.18 -0.64 -1.74
N ILE A 70 2.77 0.52 -1.95
CA ILE A 70 3.97 0.66 -2.77
C ILE A 70 5.16 0.29 -1.89
N VAL A 71 5.88 -0.76 -2.25
CA VAL A 71 7.06 -1.24 -1.51
C VAL A 71 8.28 -1.16 -2.42
N GLY A 72 9.20 -0.27 -2.09
CA GLY A 72 10.41 -0.06 -2.88
C GLY A 72 11.30 1.02 -2.28
N ASN A 73 12.39 1.32 -2.99
CA ASN A 73 13.24 2.47 -2.66
C ASN A 73 12.54 3.78 -3.09
N PRO A 74 13.07 4.96 -2.70
CA PRO A 74 12.42 6.24 -3.04
C PRO A 74 12.18 6.44 -4.55
N ASP A 75 13.11 6.02 -5.39
CA ASP A 75 12.97 6.15 -6.85
C ASP A 75 11.84 5.28 -7.39
N GLN A 76 11.69 4.07 -6.87
CA GLN A 76 10.62 3.14 -7.23
C GLN A 76 9.26 3.65 -6.77
N VAL A 77 9.18 4.20 -5.55
CA VAL A 77 7.95 4.81 -5.02
C VAL A 77 7.54 6.00 -5.89
N LEU A 78 8.50 6.87 -6.22
CA LEU A 78 8.25 8.04 -7.06
C LEU A 78 7.76 7.63 -8.46
N ALA A 79 8.40 6.63 -9.07
CA ALA A 79 8.01 6.11 -10.38
C ALA A 79 6.58 5.56 -10.36
N LYS A 80 6.20 4.85 -9.30
CA LYS A 80 4.84 4.30 -9.17
C LYS A 80 3.81 5.42 -9.03
N LEU A 81 4.08 6.44 -8.23
CA LEU A 81 3.19 7.59 -8.08
C LEU A 81 3.03 8.34 -9.41
N ARG A 82 4.11 8.52 -10.15
CA ARG A 82 4.06 9.15 -11.48
C ARG A 82 3.25 8.33 -12.48
N ALA A 83 3.32 7.01 -12.40
CA ALA A 83 2.51 6.13 -13.24
C ALA A 83 1.00 6.33 -12.96
N TYR A 84 0.61 6.45 -11.70
CA TYR A 84 -0.77 6.76 -11.33
C TYR A 84 -1.19 8.15 -11.81
N GLN A 85 -0.31 9.15 -11.71
CA GLN A 85 -0.59 10.50 -12.24
C GLN A 85 -0.82 10.47 -13.75
N ALA A 86 -0.04 9.67 -14.48
CA ALA A 86 -0.20 9.51 -15.93
C ALA A 86 -1.56 8.91 -16.31
N GLU A 87 -2.16 8.13 -15.42
CA GLU A 87 -3.51 7.58 -15.61
C GLU A 87 -4.64 8.55 -15.18
N GLY A 88 -4.30 9.76 -14.77
CA GLY A 88 -5.27 10.79 -14.42
C GLY A 88 -5.56 10.96 -12.93
N ILE A 89 -4.81 10.30 -12.05
CA ILE A 89 -4.95 10.50 -10.61
C ILE A 89 -4.37 11.86 -10.23
N GLU A 90 -5.19 12.72 -9.64
CA GLU A 90 -4.80 14.09 -9.28
C GLU A 90 -4.47 14.26 -7.81
N ALA A 91 -4.96 13.35 -6.94
CA ALA A 91 -4.74 13.43 -5.51
C ALA A 91 -4.48 12.04 -4.92
N PHE A 92 -3.60 12.01 -3.92
CA PHE A 92 -3.30 10.78 -3.19
C PHE A 92 -3.54 11.00 -1.70
N ILE A 93 -4.18 10.02 -1.06
CA ILE A 93 -4.19 9.89 0.39
C ILE A 93 -3.25 8.75 0.72
N LEU A 94 -2.11 9.09 1.30
CA LEU A 94 -1.03 8.13 1.56
C LEU A 94 -0.94 7.83 3.06
N SER A 95 -0.65 6.59 3.37
CA SER A 95 -0.40 6.18 4.74
C SER A 95 0.73 5.16 4.79
N GLY A 96 1.33 4.99 5.94
CA GLY A 96 2.39 4.01 6.16
C GLY A 96 2.40 3.54 7.61
N TYR A 97 3.16 2.51 7.90
CA TYR A 97 3.25 1.90 9.23
C TYR A 97 4.70 1.71 9.64
N PRO A 98 5.15 2.27 10.79
CA PRO A 98 4.43 3.22 11.65
C PRO A 98 4.22 4.57 10.95
N HIS A 99 3.10 5.22 11.23
CA HIS A 99 2.69 6.43 10.52
C HIS A 99 3.74 7.56 10.58
N ALA A 100 4.26 7.87 11.76
CA ALA A 100 5.21 8.96 11.93
C ALA A 100 6.55 8.70 11.21
N THR A 101 7.07 7.50 11.33
CA THR A 101 8.33 7.09 10.69
C THR A 101 8.21 7.13 9.17
N GLU A 102 7.15 6.55 8.62
CA GLU A 102 6.92 6.51 7.19
C GLU A 102 6.63 7.90 6.60
N ALA A 103 5.89 8.74 7.32
CA ALA A 103 5.65 10.12 6.90
C ALA A 103 6.96 10.92 6.81
N ASP A 104 7.86 10.72 7.77
CA ASP A 104 9.18 11.37 7.77
C ASP A 104 10.04 10.88 6.59
N LEU A 105 10.11 9.59 6.37
CA LEU A 105 10.85 9.01 5.24
C LEU A 105 10.31 9.50 3.90
N PHE A 106 9.01 9.50 3.73
CA PHE A 106 8.36 10.00 2.51
C PHE A 106 8.66 11.48 2.30
N ALA A 107 8.53 12.30 3.34
CA ALA A 107 8.79 13.73 3.27
C ALA A 107 10.24 14.05 2.90
N ARG A 108 11.20 13.24 3.35
CA ARG A 108 12.63 13.45 3.06
C ARG A 108 13.05 12.96 1.68
N HIS A 109 12.52 11.81 1.25
CA HIS A 109 13.09 11.07 0.11
C HIS A 109 12.21 11.08 -1.14
N VAL A 110 10.91 11.30 -1.01
CA VAL A 110 9.98 11.26 -2.14
C VAL A 110 9.36 12.63 -2.41
N LEU A 111 8.81 13.27 -1.39
CA LEU A 111 8.07 14.53 -1.54
C LEU A 111 8.85 15.65 -2.24
N PRO A 112 10.16 15.84 -2.01
CA PRO A 112 10.92 16.90 -2.69
C PRO A 112 11.04 16.70 -4.20
N HIS A 113 10.80 15.49 -4.71
CA HIS A 113 10.94 15.12 -6.11
C HIS A 113 9.62 15.06 -6.86
N ILE A 114 8.50 15.28 -6.16
CA ILE A 114 7.18 15.29 -6.76
C ILE A 114 6.58 16.69 -6.67
N GLN A 115 5.99 17.17 -7.76
CA GLN A 115 5.30 18.45 -7.78
C GLN A 115 3.96 18.29 -7.07
N HIS A 116 3.72 19.09 -6.05
CA HIS A 116 2.51 19.01 -5.23
C HIS A 116 2.04 20.40 -4.80
N GLY A 117 0.79 20.49 -4.38
CA GLY A 117 0.18 21.72 -3.90
C GLY A 117 -1.28 21.50 -3.53
N PRO A 118 -2.01 22.57 -3.20
CA PRO A 118 -3.44 22.46 -2.94
C PRO A 118 -4.20 21.92 -4.15
N LEU A 119 -5.27 21.17 -3.89
CA LEU A 119 -6.17 20.77 -4.97
C LEU A 119 -6.82 21.99 -5.59
N SER A 120 -6.85 22.03 -6.92
CA SER A 120 -7.60 23.06 -7.62
C SER A 120 -9.10 22.78 -7.48
N THR A 121 -9.83 23.78 -7.04
CA THR A 121 -11.30 23.70 -6.88
C THR A 121 -12.02 24.25 -8.09
#